data_1e5f0c11e176c62c370ad005bc7fc175
#
_entry.id   1e5f0c11e176c62c370ad005bc7fc175
#
_cell.length_a   1.000
_cell.length_b   1.000
_cell.length_c   1.000
_cell.angle_alpha   90.00
_cell.angle_beta   90.00
_cell.angle_gamma   90.00
#
_symmetry.space_group_name_H-M   'P 1'
#
loop_
_entity.id
_entity.type
_entity.pdbx_description
1 polymer ?
#
loop_
_entity_poly.entity_id
_entity_poly.type
_entity_poly.pdbx_seq_one_letter_code
_entity_poly.pdbx_strand_id
1 'polypeptide(L)'
;ATLMPQKADTLFDYRYEFNSKVLEANIRKGQNAIQKHMYITLTIKAPDEETAVRRFRTLDITATNTFNRIGNTALRALTSQERIEMLRDFFVGADEMTVPVLTEEDFAKGREKLYCSPDYFDFKKDYFMFNDKYAKVLYIREYPSTATSDILTGLLGTGIEIMVTTNIETYDSAEARKLVQHQITAVDTDMAKREVKAAQHGNFSSQMPQRIKNQRDAMVSVFDKITVKDQKLFMVNTQILIKAD
;
A
#
# COMPACT_ATOMS: atom_id res chain seq x y z
N ALA A 1 -34.58 -1.46 0.74
CA ALA A 1 -36.02 -1.81 0.69
C ALA A 1 -36.28 -2.85 1.78
N THR A 2 -37.03 -2.47 2.80
CA THR A 2 -37.42 -3.37 3.91
C THR A 2 -38.56 -4.23 3.42
N LEU A 3 -38.34 -5.53 3.28
CA LEU A 3 -39.41 -6.49 3.00
C LEU A 3 -40.26 -6.66 4.29
N MET A 4 -41.47 -6.20 4.27
CA MET A 4 -42.38 -6.43 5.39
C MET A 4 -43.17 -7.73 5.16
N PRO A 5 -43.28 -8.62 6.17
CA PRO A 5 -44.09 -9.82 6.08
C PRO A 5 -45.57 -9.45 5.99
N GLN A 6 -46.25 -9.93 4.94
CA GLN A 6 -47.69 -9.69 4.75
C GLN A 6 -48.60 -10.80 5.31
N LYS A 7 -48.06 -11.98 5.58
CA LYS A 7 -48.78 -13.14 6.21
C LYS A 7 -47.78 -14.08 6.87
N ALA A 8 -48.16 -14.67 8.00
CA ALA A 8 -47.41 -15.74 8.64
C ALA A 8 -47.51 -17.03 7.80
N ASP A 9 -46.58 -17.21 6.90
CA ASP A 9 -46.35 -18.41 6.11
C ASP A 9 -44.91 -18.84 6.37
N THR A 10 -44.67 -20.07 6.74
CA THR A 10 -43.34 -20.61 7.08
C THR A 10 -42.35 -20.43 5.94
N LEU A 11 -42.79 -20.51 4.69
CA LEU A 11 -41.97 -20.28 3.51
C LEU A 11 -41.61 -18.79 3.36
N PHE A 12 -42.56 -17.90 3.72
CA PHE A 12 -42.31 -16.46 3.69
C PHE A 12 -41.36 -16.05 4.79
N ASP A 13 -41.53 -16.58 6.00
CA ASP A 13 -40.63 -16.31 7.12
C ASP A 13 -39.21 -16.76 6.83
N TYR A 14 -39.03 -17.94 6.23
CA TYR A 14 -37.75 -18.44 5.79
C TYR A 14 -37.09 -17.54 4.72
N ARG A 15 -37.84 -17.13 3.70
CA ARG A 15 -37.37 -16.23 2.64
C ARG A 15 -37.07 -14.86 3.21
N TYR A 16 -37.87 -14.35 4.13
CA TYR A 16 -37.62 -13.09 4.78
C TYR A 16 -36.33 -13.11 5.59
N GLU A 17 -36.14 -14.14 6.40
CA GLU A 17 -34.94 -14.32 7.21
C GLU A 17 -33.71 -14.47 6.34
N PHE A 18 -33.77 -15.28 5.28
CA PHE A 18 -32.69 -15.46 4.32
C PHE A 18 -32.35 -14.14 3.63
N ASN A 19 -33.34 -13.44 3.08
CA ASN A 19 -33.11 -12.16 2.41
C ASN A 19 -32.62 -11.09 3.38
N SER A 20 -33.07 -11.06 4.62
CA SER A 20 -32.57 -10.14 5.65
C SER A 20 -31.08 -10.41 5.97
N LYS A 21 -30.72 -11.68 6.15
CA LYS A 21 -29.31 -12.07 6.36
C LYS A 21 -28.41 -11.71 5.17
N VAL A 22 -28.90 -11.92 3.93
CA VAL A 22 -28.18 -11.52 2.72
C VAL A 22 -28.05 -10.00 2.62
N LEU A 23 -29.13 -9.27 2.92
CA LEU A 23 -29.14 -7.81 2.90
C LEU A 23 -28.18 -7.24 3.96
N GLU A 24 -28.21 -7.76 5.18
CA GLU A 24 -27.31 -7.37 6.25
C GLU A 24 -25.83 -7.66 5.91
N ALA A 25 -25.57 -8.84 5.31
CA ALA A 25 -24.25 -9.20 4.86
C ALA A 25 -23.76 -8.25 3.75
N ASN A 26 -24.64 -7.91 2.81
CA ASN A 26 -24.30 -6.97 1.72
C ASN A 26 -24.11 -5.53 2.22
N ILE A 27 -24.92 -5.08 3.18
CA ILE A 27 -24.75 -3.78 3.82
C ILE A 27 -23.41 -3.73 4.57
N ARG A 28 -23.09 -4.78 5.32
CA ARG A 28 -21.84 -4.88 6.07
C ARG A 28 -20.61 -4.95 5.17
N LYS A 29 -20.71 -5.69 4.05
CA LYS A 29 -19.63 -5.90 3.09
C LYS A 29 -19.53 -4.81 2.01
N GLY A 30 -20.49 -3.87 1.95
CA GLY A 30 -20.55 -2.83 0.92
C GLY A 30 -21.12 -3.31 -0.41
N GLN A 31 -21.13 -2.42 -1.39
CA GLN A 31 -21.53 -2.79 -2.76
C GLN A 31 -20.61 -3.89 -3.28
N ASN A 32 -21.14 -4.90 -3.89
CA ASN A 32 -20.45 -6.10 -4.39
C ASN A 32 -19.91 -7.06 -3.32
N ALA A 33 -20.45 -7.03 -2.10
CA ALA A 33 -20.01 -7.87 -0.98
C ALA A 33 -18.54 -7.70 -0.57
N ILE A 34 -17.90 -6.59 -0.98
CA ILE A 34 -16.51 -6.28 -0.65
C ILE A 34 -16.47 -5.11 0.33
N GLN A 35 -15.81 -5.32 1.45
CA GLN A 35 -15.50 -4.26 2.41
C GLN A 35 -14.10 -3.72 2.13
N LYS A 36 -13.98 -2.38 2.04
CA LYS A 36 -12.69 -1.70 1.85
C LYS A 36 -12.18 -1.20 3.20
N HIS A 37 -11.01 -1.63 3.56
CA HIS A 37 -10.29 -1.15 4.74
C HIS A 37 -9.04 -0.39 4.31
N MET A 38 -8.75 0.74 4.97
CA MET A 38 -7.52 1.49 4.75
C MET A 38 -6.76 1.57 6.06
N TYR A 39 -5.50 1.21 6.01
CA TYR A 39 -4.59 1.26 7.15
C TYR A 39 -3.37 2.11 6.82
N ILE A 40 -2.86 2.84 7.79
CA ILE A 40 -1.63 3.61 7.68
C ILE A 40 -0.69 3.11 8.76
N THR A 41 0.47 2.63 8.36
CA THR A 41 1.52 2.22 9.29
C THR A 41 2.61 3.29 9.29
N LEU A 42 2.92 3.83 10.45
CA LEU A 42 4.01 4.79 10.64
C LEU A 42 5.18 4.09 11.31
N THR A 43 6.34 4.14 10.68
CA THR A 43 7.58 3.58 11.21
C THR A 43 8.56 4.71 11.52
N ILE A 44 9.15 4.68 12.70
CA ILE A 44 10.16 5.65 13.14
C ILE A 44 11.42 4.94 13.63
N LYS A 45 12.54 5.62 13.49
CA LYS A 45 13.79 5.22 14.15
C LYS A 45 13.97 6.03 15.43
N ALA A 46 14.24 5.37 16.53
CA ALA A 46 14.52 6.01 17.81
C ALA A 46 15.69 5.31 18.51
N PRO A 47 16.50 6.03 19.28
CA PRO A 47 17.65 5.46 19.98
C PRO A 47 17.22 4.61 21.18
N ASP A 48 16.07 4.92 21.78
CA ASP A 48 15.53 4.29 22.99
C ASP A 48 13.99 4.30 22.98
N GLU A 49 13.39 3.51 23.86
CA GLU A 49 11.95 3.34 23.98
C GLU A 49 11.23 4.63 24.38
N GLU A 50 11.77 5.38 25.32
CA GLU A 50 11.13 6.63 25.79
C GLU A 50 11.02 7.64 24.65
N THR A 51 12.09 7.78 23.88
CA THR A 51 12.11 8.63 22.68
C THR A 51 11.14 8.12 21.61
N ALA A 52 11.03 6.80 21.43
CA ALA A 52 10.06 6.20 20.51
C ALA A 52 8.62 6.55 20.91
N VAL A 53 8.24 6.34 22.17
CA VAL A 53 6.89 6.64 22.69
C VAL A 53 6.56 8.12 22.52
N ARG A 54 7.49 9.02 22.85
CA ARG A 54 7.28 10.47 22.68
C ARG A 54 7.09 10.84 21.21
N ARG A 55 7.88 10.30 20.30
CA ARG A 55 7.75 10.54 18.86
C ARG A 55 6.44 9.99 18.31
N PHE A 56 6.02 8.80 18.73
CA PHE A 56 4.74 8.24 18.32
C PHE A 56 3.56 9.09 18.78
N ARG A 57 3.55 9.60 20.01
CA ARG A 57 2.49 10.51 20.47
C ARG A 57 2.39 11.76 19.61
N THR A 58 3.52 12.34 19.24
CA THR A 58 3.55 13.52 18.36
C THR A 58 3.02 13.18 16.96
N LEU A 59 3.42 12.03 16.40
CA LEU A 59 2.96 11.58 15.09
C LEU A 59 1.47 11.26 15.08
N ASP A 60 0.95 10.62 16.13
CA ASP A 60 -0.48 10.32 16.27
C ASP A 60 -1.32 11.59 16.23
N ILE A 61 -0.96 12.58 17.04
CA ILE A 61 -1.63 13.88 17.05
C ILE A 61 -1.55 14.57 15.68
N THR A 62 -0.37 14.55 15.06
CA THR A 62 -0.14 15.20 13.76
C THR A 62 -0.94 14.51 12.66
N ALA A 63 -0.92 13.19 12.62
CA ALA A 63 -1.67 12.38 11.65
C ALA A 63 -3.17 12.60 11.82
N THR A 64 -3.68 12.48 13.04
CA THR A 64 -5.10 12.69 13.35
C THR A 64 -5.55 14.08 12.94
N ASN A 65 -4.80 15.13 13.27
CA ASN A 65 -5.13 16.50 12.88
C ASN A 65 -5.08 16.69 11.36
N THR A 66 -4.14 16.07 10.68
CA THR A 66 -4.00 16.16 9.23
C THR A 66 -5.20 15.51 8.52
N PHE A 67 -5.56 14.30 8.95
CA PHE A 67 -6.71 13.60 8.35
C PHE A 67 -8.04 14.29 8.66
N ASN A 68 -8.23 14.82 9.86
CA ASN A 68 -9.43 15.59 10.21
C ASN A 68 -9.61 16.85 9.33
N ARG A 69 -8.52 17.43 8.82
CA ARG A 69 -8.57 18.57 7.88
C ARG A 69 -9.00 18.19 6.47
N ILE A 70 -8.80 16.93 6.07
CA ILE A 70 -9.19 16.46 4.73
C ILE A 70 -10.72 16.30 4.61
N GLY A 71 -11.44 16.32 5.74
CA GLY A 71 -12.89 16.25 5.82
C GLY A 71 -13.41 14.79 5.75
N ASN A 72 -14.42 14.48 6.55
CA ASN A 72 -15.11 13.19 6.63
C ASN A 72 -14.21 11.95 6.83
N THR A 73 -12.96 12.15 7.24
CA THR A 73 -12.00 11.06 7.47
C THR A 73 -11.68 11.00 8.95
N ALA A 74 -12.06 9.92 9.63
CA ALA A 74 -11.69 9.66 11.00
C ALA A 74 -10.47 8.71 11.02
N LEU A 75 -9.38 9.16 11.62
CA LEU A 75 -8.21 8.33 11.89
C LEU A 75 -8.22 7.95 13.36
N ARG A 76 -8.02 6.67 13.66
CA ARG A 76 -7.78 6.18 15.01
C ARG A 76 -6.62 5.19 15.04
N ALA A 77 -5.89 5.16 16.13
CA ALA A 77 -4.89 4.13 16.36
C ALA A 77 -5.57 2.77 16.59
N LEU A 78 -5.03 1.72 15.99
CA LEU A 78 -5.42 0.35 16.29
C LEU A 78 -4.75 -0.10 17.59
N THR A 79 -5.48 -0.83 18.40
CA THR A 79 -4.90 -1.58 19.51
C THR A 79 -4.07 -2.75 18.97
N SER A 80 -3.19 -3.31 19.80
CA SER A 80 -2.43 -4.51 19.44
C SER A 80 -3.34 -5.67 19.07
N GLN A 81 -4.44 -5.84 19.79
CA GLN A 81 -5.45 -6.87 19.53
C GLN A 81 -6.10 -6.68 18.15
N GLU A 82 -6.59 -5.49 17.84
CA GLU A 82 -7.20 -5.18 16.52
C GLU A 82 -6.22 -5.37 15.37
N ARG A 83 -4.93 -5.10 15.60
CA ARG A 83 -3.90 -5.35 14.59
C ARG A 83 -3.73 -6.85 14.31
N ILE A 84 -3.75 -7.68 15.34
CA ILE A 84 -3.67 -9.14 15.17
C ILE A 84 -4.92 -9.67 14.46
N GLU A 85 -6.10 -9.19 14.84
CA GLU A 85 -7.35 -9.54 14.16
C GLU A 85 -7.31 -9.17 12.67
N MET A 86 -6.86 -7.96 12.34
CA MET A 86 -6.68 -7.52 10.96
C MET A 86 -5.75 -8.44 10.15
N LEU A 87 -4.60 -8.80 10.71
CA LEU A 87 -3.63 -9.67 10.05
C LEU A 87 -4.20 -11.09 9.89
N ARG A 88 -4.90 -11.58 10.90
CA ARG A 88 -5.56 -12.88 10.86
C ARG A 88 -6.64 -12.93 9.77
N ASP A 89 -7.54 -11.96 9.73
CA ASP A 89 -8.60 -11.88 8.72
C ASP A 89 -8.04 -11.97 7.30
N PHE A 90 -6.87 -11.38 7.11
CA PHE A 90 -6.21 -11.41 5.83
C PHE A 90 -5.52 -12.75 5.53
N PHE A 91 -4.73 -13.29 6.45
CA PHE A 91 -3.91 -14.48 6.20
C PHE A 91 -4.64 -15.80 6.47
N VAL A 92 -5.52 -15.83 7.45
CA VAL A 92 -6.21 -17.07 7.86
C VAL A 92 -7.66 -17.08 7.36
N GLY A 93 -8.38 -15.99 7.52
CA GLY A 93 -9.79 -15.84 7.16
C GLY A 93 -10.66 -15.48 8.37
N ALA A 94 -11.72 -14.73 8.13
CA ALA A 94 -12.60 -14.23 9.18
C ALA A 94 -13.45 -15.30 9.88
N ASP A 95 -13.67 -16.43 9.21
CA ASP A 95 -14.59 -17.48 9.66
C ASP A 95 -13.93 -18.54 10.57
N GLU A 96 -12.62 -18.55 10.68
CA GLU A 96 -11.88 -19.53 11.46
C GLU A 96 -11.47 -18.98 12.82
N MET A 97 -12.00 -19.50 13.90
CA MET A 97 -11.67 -19.21 15.32
C MET A 97 -11.50 -17.72 15.68
N THR A 98 -12.18 -17.27 16.69
CA THR A 98 -12.01 -15.92 17.26
C THR A 98 -10.62 -15.80 17.90
N VAL A 99 -9.90 -14.70 17.64
CA VAL A 99 -8.65 -14.42 18.37
C VAL A 99 -8.99 -14.20 19.84
N PRO A 100 -8.41 -14.95 20.77
CA PRO A 100 -8.63 -14.71 22.19
C PRO A 100 -8.08 -13.33 22.58
N VAL A 101 -8.56 -12.76 23.66
CA VAL A 101 -7.99 -11.52 24.19
C VAL A 101 -6.58 -11.82 24.68
N LEU A 102 -5.59 -11.23 24.00
CA LEU A 102 -4.18 -11.43 24.31
C LEU A 102 -3.75 -10.54 25.46
N THR A 103 -2.94 -11.09 26.35
CA THR A 103 -2.36 -10.39 27.48
C THR A 103 -1.01 -9.76 27.11
N GLU A 104 -0.52 -8.83 27.92
CA GLU A 104 0.84 -8.28 27.76
C GLU A 104 1.92 -9.37 27.78
N GLU A 105 1.69 -10.45 28.58
CA GLU A 105 2.59 -11.60 28.63
C GLU A 105 2.63 -12.38 27.31
N ASP A 106 1.50 -12.48 26.61
CA ASP A 106 1.43 -13.14 25.29
C ASP A 106 2.20 -12.35 24.25
N PHE A 107 2.10 -11.02 24.27
CA PHE A 107 2.90 -10.15 23.40
C PHE A 107 4.40 -10.21 23.75
N ALA A 108 4.75 -10.19 25.02
CA ALA A 108 6.14 -10.31 25.45
C ALA A 108 6.78 -11.65 25.05
N LYS A 109 6.00 -12.72 24.98
CA LYS A 109 6.44 -14.06 24.55
C LYS A 109 6.32 -14.28 23.03
N GLY A 110 5.81 -13.31 22.28
CA GLY A 110 5.63 -13.42 20.83
C GLY A 110 4.55 -14.43 20.42
N ARG A 111 3.59 -14.72 21.29
CA ARG A 111 2.50 -15.68 21.03
C ARG A 111 1.46 -15.14 20.06
N GLU A 112 1.39 -13.83 19.87
CA GLU A 112 0.51 -13.19 18.90
C GLU A 112 0.69 -13.75 17.49
N LYS A 113 1.90 -14.18 17.15
CA LYS A 113 2.23 -14.75 15.84
C LYS A 113 1.45 -16.03 15.55
N LEU A 114 1.12 -16.80 16.58
CA LEU A 114 0.36 -18.06 16.43
C LEU A 114 -1.07 -17.82 15.94
N TYR A 115 -1.58 -16.59 16.10
CA TYR A 115 -2.95 -16.25 15.77
C TYR A 115 -3.08 -15.54 14.42
N CYS A 116 -2.02 -14.96 13.88
CA CYS A 116 -2.08 -14.19 12.65
C CYS A 116 -1.16 -14.70 11.53
N SER A 117 -0.29 -15.66 11.82
CA SER A 117 0.59 -16.26 10.80
C SER A 117 -0.10 -17.42 10.11
N PRO A 118 0.10 -17.59 8.81
CA PRO A 118 -0.25 -18.83 8.12
C PRO A 118 0.54 -20.00 8.66
N ASP A 119 -0.04 -21.20 8.61
CA ASP A 119 0.62 -22.43 9.07
C ASP A 119 1.82 -22.79 8.19
N TYR A 120 1.72 -22.51 6.88
CA TYR A 120 2.80 -22.76 5.94
C TYR A 120 2.77 -21.81 4.75
N PHE A 121 3.93 -21.69 4.09
CA PHE A 121 4.10 -21.09 2.79
C PHE A 121 4.74 -22.10 1.83
N ASP A 122 4.17 -22.24 0.63
CA ASP A 122 4.72 -23.04 -0.45
C ASP A 122 4.98 -22.16 -1.68
N PHE A 123 6.26 -21.87 -1.95
CA PHE A 123 6.66 -20.96 -3.03
C PHE A 123 6.87 -21.73 -4.34
N LYS A 124 6.13 -21.32 -5.37
CA LYS A 124 6.27 -21.81 -6.75
C LYS A 124 6.93 -20.71 -7.61
N LYS A 125 7.18 -21.01 -8.86
CA LYS A 125 7.84 -20.08 -9.79
C LYS A 125 7.05 -18.78 -10.01
N ASP A 126 5.73 -18.87 -10.16
CA ASP A 126 4.87 -17.75 -10.59
C ASP A 126 3.82 -17.34 -9.54
N TYR A 127 3.68 -18.11 -8.47
CA TYR A 127 2.75 -17.89 -7.37
C TYR A 127 3.27 -18.55 -6.10
N PHE A 128 2.62 -18.32 -5.00
CA PHE A 128 2.84 -19.06 -3.76
C PHE A 128 1.51 -19.43 -3.13
N MET A 129 1.55 -20.38 -2.22
CA MET A 129 0.41 -20.78 -1.43
C MET A 129 0.68 -20.46 0.03
N PHE A 130 -0.33 -20.07 0.75
CA PHE A 130 -0.33 -20.02 2.20
C PHE A 130 -1.65 -20.62 2.69
N ASN A 131 -1.56 -21.56 3.62
CA ASN A 131 -2.67 -22.45 3.93
C ASN A 131 -3.23 -23.06 2.62
N ASP A 132 -4.55 -23.02 2.41
CA ASP A 132 -5.20 -23.55 1.21
C ASP A 132 -5.45 -22.48 0.14
N LYS A 133 -4.84 -21.28 0.26
CA LYS A 133 -5.07 -20.15 -0.64
C LYS A 133 -3.90 -19.92 -1.57
N TYR A 134 -4.23 -19.63 -2.82
CA TYR A 134 -3.26 -19.20 -3.82
C TYR A 134 -3.03 -17.71 -3.74
N ALA A 135 -1.78 -17.30 -3.89
CA ALA A 135 -1.43 -15.88 -3.85
C ALA A 135 -0.36 -15.53 -4.88
N LYS A 136 -0.43 -14.29 -5.35
CA LYS A 136 0.56 -13.71 -6.25
C LYS A 136 0.80 -12.25 -5.87
N VAL A 137 2.10 -11.87 -5.82
CA VAL A 137 2.49 -10.47 -5.61
C VAL A 137 2.86 -9.86 -6.95
N LEU A 138 2.24 -8.74 -7.25
CA LEU A 138 2.60 -7.86 -8.33
C LEU A 138 3.23 -6.59 -7.74
N TYR A 139 4.03 -5.88 -8.53
CA TYR A 139 4.57 -4.57 -8.14
C TYR A 139 4.51 -3.60 -9.31
N ILE A 140 4.39 -2.32 -8.99
CA ILE A 140 4.41 -1.28 -10.02
C ILE A 140 5.88 -0.96 -10.31
N ARG A 141 6.33 -1.34 -11.50
CA ARG A 141 7.70 -1.13 -11.95
C ARG A 141 7.98 0.30 -12.38
N GLU A 142 7.05 0.89 -13.09
CA GLU A 142 7.18 2.25 -13.62
C GLU A 142 5.92 3.03 -13.30
N TYR A 143 6.08 4.18 -12.66
CA TYR A 143 4.99 5.07 -12.34
C TYR A 143 4.76 6.06 -13.48
N PRO A 144 3.52 6.42 -13.79
CA PRO A 144 3.24 7.51 -14.72
C PRO A 144 3.77 8.82 -14.18
N SER A 145 4.04 9.77 -15.07
CA SER A 145 4.54 11.11 -14.71
C SER A 145 3.58 11.89 -13.79
N THR A 146 2.30 11.53 -13.83
CA THR A 146 1.26 12.07 -12.94
C THR A 146 0.46 10.88 -12.42
N ALA A 147 0.51 10.65 -11.12
CA ALA A 147 -0.31 9.64 -10.48
C ALA A 147 -1.71 10.21 -10.19
N THR A 148 -2.74 9.56 -10.73
CA THR A 148 -4.13 9.84 -10.41
C THR A 148 -4.67 8.78 -9.46
N SER A 149 -5.65 9.13 -8.64
CA SER A 149 -6.30 8.18 -7.72
C SER A 149 -7.01 7.02 -8.44
N ASP A 150 -7.25 7.17 -9.75
CA ASP A 150 -8.03 6.22 -10.56
C ASP A 150 -7.36 4.84 -10.67
N ILE A 151 -6.03 4.78 -10.63
CA ILE A 151 -5.27 3.52 -10.69
C ILE A 151 -5.65 2.63 -9.51
N LEU A 152 -5.63 3.16 -8.29
CA LEU A 152 -5.99 2.40 -7.09
C LEU A 152 -7.49 2.12 -7.04
N THR A 153 -8.32 3.07 -7.44
CA THR A 153 -9.78 2.90 -7.46
C THR A 153 -10.19 1.81 -8.44
N GLY A 154 -9.57 1.73 -9.61
CA GLY A 154 -9.81 0.68 -10.58
C GLY A 154 -9.45 -0.71 -10.04
N LEU A 155 -8.29 -0.85 -9.40
CA LEU A 155 -7.86 -2.10 -8.77
C LEU A 155 -8.79 -2.54 -7.65
N LEU A 156 -9.19 -1.62 -6.77
CA LEU A 156 -10.09 -1.91 -5.65
C LEU A 156 -11.54 -2.20 -6.10
N GLY A 157 -11.89 -1.94 -7.35
CA GLY A 157 -13.21 -2.20 -7.94
C GLY A 157 -13.36 -3.57 -8.61
N THR A 158 -12.30 -4.39 -8.66
CA THR A 158 -12.29 -5.65 -9.44
C THR A 158 -13.12 -6.80 -8.85
N GLY A 159 -13.59 -6.69 -7.62
CA GLY A 159 -14.35 -7.78 -6.97
C GLY A 159 -13.49 -8.95 -6.48
N ILE A 160 -12.17 -8.83 -6.57
CA ILE A 160 -11.20 -9.84 -6.10
C ILE A 160 -10.65 -9.40 -4.74
N GLU A 161 -10.30 -10.37 -3.89
CA GLU A 161 -9.63 -10.06 -2.63
C GLU A 161 -8.18 -9.66 -2.89
N ILE A 162 -7.90 -8.37 -2.67
CA ILE A 162 -6.58 -7.80 -2.91
C ILE A 162 -6.11 -6.98 -1.72
N MET A 163 -4.81 -6.98 -1.49
CA MET A 163 -4.13 -6.05 -0.58
C MET A 163 -3.17 -5.18 -1.39
N VAL A 164 -3.38 -3.88 -1.36
CA VAL A 164 -2.47 -2.91 -1.96
C VAL A 164 -1.65 -2.27 -0.86
N THR A 165 -0.35 -2.47 -0.89
CA THR A 165 0.60 -1.89 0.06
C THR A 165 1.46 -0.87 -0.66
N THR A 166 1.41 0.39 -0.22
CA THR A 166 2.29 1.45 -0.72
C THR A 166 3.25 1.86 0.38
N ASN A 167 4.53 1.53 0.20
CA ASN A 167 5.61 1.96 1.07
C ASN A 167 6.14 3.30 0.59
N ILE A 168 6.20 4.27 1.49
CA ILE A 168 6.67 5.62 1.20
C ILE A 168 7.78 5.96 2.19
N GLU A 169 8.98 6.23 1.67
CA GLU A 169 10.12 6.70 2.45
C GLU A 169 10.54 8.09 1.97
N THR A 170 10.90 8.95 2.90
CA THR A 170 11.41 10.29 2.60
C THR A 170 12.93 10.25 2.53
N TYR A 171 13.50 10.84 1.48
CA TYR A 171 14.94 11.11 1.46
C TYR A 171 15.27 12.36 2.29
N ASP A 172 16.39 12.32 2.99
CA ASP A 172 17.01 13.54 3.48
C ASP A 172 17.34 14.48 2.33
N SER A 173 17.23 15.79 2.55
CA SER A 173 17.44 16.78 1.47
C SER A 173 18.86 16.74 0.88
N ALA A 174 19.87 16.35 1.66
CA ALA A 174 21.23 16.19 1.16
C ALA A 174 21.39 14.91 0.35
N GLU A 175 20.80 13.82 0.79
CA GLU A 175 20.76 12.54 0.07
C GLU A 175 19.98 12.65 -1.23
N ALA A 176 18.82 13.31 -1.20
CA ALA A 176 17.99 13.55 -2.38
C ALA A 176 18.78 14.32 -3.46
N ARG A 177 19.48 15.39 -3.07
CA ARG A 177 20.33 16.16 -3.99
C ARG A 177 21.46 15.31 -4.59
N LYS A 178 22.15 14.53 -3.77
CA LYS A 178 23.22 13.64 -4.24
C LYS A 178 22.67 12.59 -5.22
N LEU A 179 21.53 11.98 -4.90
CA LEU A 179 20.91 10.97 -5.77
C LEU A 179 20.59 11.55 -7.15
N VAL A 180 19.90 12.70 -7.19
CA VAL A 180 19.50 13.33 -8.46
C VAL A 180 20.72 13.83 -9.23
N GLN A 181 21.72 14.42 -8.55
CA GLN A 181 22.97 14.86 -9.18
C GLN A 181 23.72 13.67 -9.80
N HIS A 182 23.78 12.53 -9.12
CA HIS A 182 24.37 11.31 -9.66
C HIS A 182 23.67 10.83 -10.93
N GLN A 183 22.34 10.89 -10.94
CA GLN A 183 21.55 10.50 -12.13
C GLN A 183 21.80 11.46 -13.29
N ILE A 184 21.87 12.77 -13.07
CA ILE A 184 22.20 13.77 -14.09
C ILE A 184 23.60 13.47 -14.66
N THR A 185 24.58 13.27 -13.79
CA THR A 185 25.97 12.98 -14.22
C THR A 185 26.05 11.68 -15.02
N ALA A 186 25.30 10.65 -14.64
CA ALA A 186 25.25 9.38 -15.38
C ALA A 186 24.69 9.58 -16.81
N VAL A 187 23.60 10.35 -16.94
CA VAL A 187 23.02 10.68 -18.25
C VAL A 187 23.96 11.53 -19.08
N ASP A 188 24.59 12.56 -18.51
CA ASP A 188 25.59 13.42 -19.19
C ASP A 188 26.79 12.58 -19.68
N THR A 189 27.25 11.64 -18.87
CA THR A 189 28.33 10.72 -19.24
C THR A 189 27.93 9.81 -20.40
N ASP A 190 26.70 9.26 -20.39
CA ASP A 190 26.20 8.44 -21.50
C ASP A 190 26.05 9.28 -22.78
N MET A 191 25.59 10.51 -22.66
CA MET A 191 25.53 11.47 -23.78
C MET A 191 26.91 11.70 -24.39
N ALA A 192 27.90 12.04 -23.57
CA ALA A 192 29.28 12.29 -24.02
C ALA A 192 29.90 11.04 -24.68
N LYS A 193 29.71 9.85 -24.13
CA LYS A 193 30.18 8.58 -24.73
C LYS A 193 29.57 8.34 -26.10
N ARG A 194 28.28 8.65 -26.31
CA ARG A 194 27.59 8.51 -27.61
C ARG A 194 28.10 9.51 -28.61
N GLU A 195 28.34 10.75 -28.22
CA GLU A 195 28.92 11.79 -29.09
C GLU A 195 30.33 11.39 -29.57
N VAL A 196 31.20 10.93 -28.67
CA VAL A 196 32.51 10.43 -29.01
C VAL A 196 32.44 9.26 -29.99
N LYS A 197 31.56 8.29 -29.76
CA LYS A 197 31.36 7.16 -30.69
C LYS A 197 30.86 7.61 -32.06
N ALA A 198 29.91 8.54 -32.11
CA ALA A 198 29.39 9.10 -33.36
C ALA A 198 30.50 9.81 -34.16
N ALA A 199 31.33 10.61 -33.48
CA ALA A 199 32.48 11.29 -34.10
C ALA A 199 33.50 10.28 -34.64
N GLN A 200 33.82 9.20 -33.93
CA GLN A 200 34.74 8.14 -34.38
C GLN A 200 34.23 7.40 -35.62
N HIS A 201 32.92 7.31 -35.80
CA HIS A 201 32.33 6.70 -37.00
C HIS A 201 32.05 7.70 -38.14
N GLY A 202 32.55 8.92 -38.05
CA GLY A 202 32.40 9.96 -39.10
C GLY A 202 30.97 10.51 -39.21
N ASN A 203 30.13 10.23 -38.23
CA ASN A 203 28.70 10.58 -38.26
C ASN A 203 28.46 11.82 -37.38
N PHE A 204 28.92 12.98 -37.85
CA PHE A 204 28.85 14.26 -37.11
C PHE A 204 27.42 14.83 -37.00
N SER A 205 26.42 14.24 -37.70
CA SER A 205 25.01 14.65 -37.64
C SER A 205 24.13 13.76 -36.78
N SER A 206 24.74 12.87 -36.01
CA SER A 206 23.97 11.99 -35.08
C SER A 206 23.31 12.86 -34.01
N GLN A 207 22.06 13.24 -34.25
CA GLN A 207 21.27 13.92 -33.24
C GLN A 207 21.07 13.00 -32.05
N MET A 208 21.41 13.52 -30.87
CA MET A 208 21.14 12.85 -29.61
C MET A 208 19.65 12.47 -29.54
N PRO A 209 19.32 11.20 -29.21
CA PRO A 209 17.91 10.79 -29.09
C PRO A 209 17.13 11.70 -28.17
N GLN A 210 16.02 12.24 -28.65
CA GLN A 210 15.17 13.19 -27.93
C GLN A 210 14.75 12.65 -26.54
N ARG A 211 14.58 11.33 -26.45
CA ARG A 211 14.29 10.65 -25.18
C ARG A 211 15.32 10.94 -24.09
N ILE A 212 16.63 10.91 -24.43
CA ILE A 212 17.72 11.12 -23.46
C ILE A 212 17.76 12.58 -23.03
N LYS A 213 17.55 13.52 -23.97
CA LYS A 213 17.44 14.94 -23.66
C LYS A 213 16.27 15.21 -22.70
N ASN A 214 15.09 14.69 -23.03
CA ASN A 214 13.90 14.83 -22.17
C ASN A 214 14.11 14.23 -20.78
N GLN A 215 14.80 13.09 -20.70
CA GLN A 215 15.14 12.47 -19.43
C GLN A 215 16.06 13.35 -18.59
N ARG A 216 17.10 13.92 -19.20
CA ARG A 216 18.02 14.86 -18.55
C ARG A 216 17.27 16.10 -18.03
N ASP A 217 16.48 16.72 -18.89
CA ASP A 217 15.72 17.94 -18.56
C ASP A 217 14.73 17.70 -17.41
N ALA A 218 14.07 16.55 -17.40
CA ALA A 218 13.21 16.14 -16.30
C ALA A 218 13.99 16.01 -14.98
N MET A 219 15.19 15.42 -14.99
CA MET A 219 16.03 15.29 -13.79
C MET A 219 16.55 16.65 -13.30
N VAL A 220 16.94 17.55 -14.21
CA VAL A 220 17.32 18.92 -13.86
C VAL A 220 16.15 19.66 -13.22
N SER A 221 14.94 19.53 -13.78
CA SER A 221 13.75 20.11 -13.19
C SER A 221 13.45 19.57 -11.78
N VAL A 222 13.66 18.28 -11.54
CA VAL A 222 13.54 17.67 -10.20
C VAL A 222 14.61 18.23 -9.25
N PHE A 223 15.84 18.37 -9.72
CA PHE A 223 16.92 18.95 -8.93
C PHE A 223 16.61 20.38 -8.48
N ASP A 224 16.11 21.20 -9.39
CA ASP A 224 15.69 22.57 -9.09
C ASP A 224 14.54 22.62 -8.07
N LYS A 225 13.57 21.71 -8.20
CA LYS A 225 12.45 21.61 -7.25
C LYS A 225 12.94 21.27 -5.84
N ILE A 226 13.91 20.38 -5.71
CA ILE A 226 14.49 20.00 -4.41
C ILE A 226 15.36 21.12 -3.86
N THR A 227 16.15 21.79 -4.70
CA THR A 227 17.17 22.74 -4.26
C THR A 227 16.61 24.14 -4.02
N VAL A 228 15.74 24.61 -4.92
CA VAL A 228 15.22 25.99 -4.91
C VAL A 228 13.84 26.06 -4.26
N LYS A 229 12.99 25.04 -4.49
CA LYS A 229 11.59 25.07 -4.02
C LYS A 229 11.37 24.23 -2.74
N ASP A 230 12.43 23.73 -2.14
CA ASP A 230 12.38 22.90 -0.89
C ASP A 230 11.39 21.73 -0.96
N GLN A 231 11.20 21.17 -2.16
CA GLN A 231 10.35 19.99 -2.32
C GLN A 231 11.09 18.74 -1.88
N LYS A 232 10.37 17.83 -1.24
CA LYS A 232 10.92 16.56 -0.77
C LYS A 232 10.82 15.49 -1.83
N LEU A 233 11.88 14.68 -1.93
CA LEU A 233 11.89 13.46 -2.74
C LEU A 233 11.40 12.28 -1.88
N PHE A 234 10.57 11.46 -2.48
CA PHE A 234 10.05 10.25 -1.85
C PHE A 234 10.43 9.03 -2.68
N MET A 235 10.81 7.95 -2.00
CA MET A 235 10.84 6.63 -2.60
C MET A 235 9.48 5.99 -2.38
N VAL A 236 8.84 5.57 -3.47
CA VAL A 236 7.51 4.94 -3.44
C VAL A 236 7.62 3.55 -4.04
N ASN A 237 7.11 2.56 -3.33
CA ASN A 237 7.02 1.19 -3.79
C ASN A 237 5.60 0.67 -3.52
N THR A 238 4.88 0.36 -4.58
CA THR A 238 3.52 -0.20 -4.47
C THR A 238 3.53 -1.67 -4.87
N GLN A 239 3.08 -2.49 -3.96
CA GLN A 239 2.90 -3.92 -4.13
C GLN A 239 1.41 -4.27 -4.05
N ILE A 240 1.00 -5.24 -4.84
CA ILE A 240 -0.37 -5.71 -4.91
C ILE A 240 -0.34 -7.20 -4.68
N LEU A 241 -0.88 -7.64 -3.56
CA LEU A 241 -1.08 -9.05 -3.27
C LEU A 241 -2.50 -9.42 -3.69
N ILE A 242 -2.60 -10.39 -4.55
CA ILE A 242 -3.86 -10.97 -5.03
C ILE A 242 -4.00 -12.34 -4.37
N LYS A 243 -5.18 -12.61 -3.82
CA LYS A 243 -5.51 -13.87 -3.17
C LYS A 243 -6.71 -14.51 -3.86
N ALA A 244 -6.66 -15.83 -4.02
CA ALA A 244 -7.74 -16.66 -4.57
C ALA A 244 -7.82 -17.97 -3.79
N ASP A 245 -9.04 -18.51 -3.68
CA ASP A 245 -9.33 -19.83 -3.12
C ASP A 245 -8.97 -20.95 -4.09
#